data_dcc9dc6fe2e9c892e9c98e7d2f17fd3c
#
_entry.id   dcc9dc6fe2e9c892e9c98e7d2f17fd3c
#
_cell.length_a   1.000
_cell.length_b   1.000
_cell.length_c   1.000
_cell.angle_alpha   90.00
_cell.angle_beta   90.00
_cell.angle_gamma   90.00
#
_symmetry.space_group_name_H-M   'P 1'
#
loop_
_entity.id
_entity.type
_entity.pdbx_description
1 polymer ?
#
loop_
_entity_poly.entity_id
_entity_poly.type
_entity_poly.pdbx_seq_one_letter_code
_entity_poly.pdbx_strand_id
1 'polypeptide(L)'
;MRTRTLALNLTVSAIGYGCMGLESVYGPAADRREGIAIIRAAVERGVTLFDTAEAYGPFKNEELVGEALAPVRERVVIATKFGFGINPDGSRYGLDSRPEHIRQVADAALGRLRVETIDILYQHRVDPNVPIEDVAGTVQELIQQGKVRYFGLSEAAAPTIRRAHAVQPLVAVQSEYSLWTRDPEHNGVLATCEELGIGFVPFSPLGAGFLTGKIDTSTKLDPKDFRSISPRFAADARAANMALVELLKRVAERKHATPAQIAIAWLLAQKPWIVPIPGTKKLARLEENLGAVEVELTRADLREIEEAAAKIPIKGARLPEAVLKLTSR
;
A
#
# COMPACT_ATOMS: atom_id res chain seq x y z
N MET A 1 18.16 -7.79 4.85
CA MET A 1 17.02 -6.82 4.88
C MET A 1 16.92 -6.25 6.29
N ARG A 2 16.84 -4.92 6.44
CA ARG A 2 16.56 -4.25 7.73
C ARG A 2 15.10 -4.48 8.13
N THR A 3 14.78 -4.35 9.42
CA THR A 3 13.44 -4.49 9.95
C THR A 3 12.91 -3.19 10.54
N ARG A 4 11.59 -3.08 10.66
CA ARG A 4 10.87 -1.98 11.31
C ARG A 4 9.73 -2.53 12.15
N THR A 5 9.42 -1.84 13.23
CA THR A 5 8.24 -2.16 14.05
C THR A 5 7.11 -1.20 13.68
N LEU A 6 5.96 -1.75 13.31
CA LEU A 6 4.74 -0.98 13.06
C LEU A 6 4.13 -0.49 14.38
N ALA A 7 3.33 -1.33 15.02
CA ALA A 7 2.76 -1.10 16.34
C ALA A 7 2.57 -2.45 17.03
N LEU A 8 2.17 -2.46 18.30
CA LEU A 8 1.84 -3.70 19.03
C LEU A 8 2.95 -4.78 18.93
N ASN A 9 4.21 -4.33 18.86
CA ASN A 9 5.40 -5.17 18.70
C ASN A 9 5.45 -5.97 17.37
N LEU A 10 4.66 -5.63 16.37
CA LEU A 10 4.73 -6.27 15.06
C LEU A 10 5.95 -5.76 14.28
N THR A 11 6.97 -6.60 14.23
CA THR A 11 8.20 -6.32 13.46
C THR A 11 8.13 -6.99 12.09
N VAL A 12 8.40 -6.21 11.04
CA VAL A 12 8.39 -6.65 9.65
C VAL A 12 9.64 -6.14 8.91
N SER A 13 9.88 -6.62 7.70
CA SER A 13 10.92 -6.04 6.82
C SER A 13 10.66 -4.55 6.58
N ALA A 14 11.72 -3.76 6.46
CA ALA A 14 11.63 -2.30 6.27
C ALA A 14 10.86 -1.89 5.00
N ILE A 15 10.80 -2.80 4.02
CA ILE A 15 9.99 -2.71 2.80
C ILE A 15 9.14 -3.97 2.72
N GLY A 16 7.83 -3.81 2.58
CA GLY A 16 6.92 -4.91 2.28
C GLY A 16 6.72 -5.10 0.77
N TYR A 17 5.86 -6.03 0.38
CA TYR A 17 5.53 -6.31 -1.01
C TYR A 17 4.02 -6.15 -1.25
N GLY A 18 3.64 -5.19 -2.12
CA GLY A 18 2.26 -4.98 -2.56
C GLY A 18 1.89 -5.93 -3.70
N CYS A 19 0.93 -6.83 -3.46
CA CYS A 19 0.55 -7.87 -4.42
C CYS A 19 -0.46 -7.39 -5.47
N MET A 20 -1.08 -6.22 -5.32
CA MET A 20 -2.10 -5.68 -6.25
C MET A 20 -1.61 -5.66 -7.70
N GLY A 21 -0.35 -5.29 -7.92
CA GLY A 21 0.24 -5.20 -9.25
C GLY A 21 0.35 -6.54 -10.01
N LEU A 22 0.14 -7.68 -9.35
CA LEU A 22 0.12 -8.99 -9.99
C LEU A 22 -1.16 -9.21 -10.82
N GLU A 23 -2.21 -8.44 -10.51
CA GLU A 23 -3.46 -8.41 -11.26
C GLU A 23 -3.42 -7.36 -12.39
N SER A 24 -4.51 -7.30 -13.17
CA SER A 24 -4.63 -6.46 -14.37
C SER A 24 -4.89 -4.97 -14.11
N VAL A 25 -4.31 -4.40 -13.04
CA VAL A 25 -4.47 -2.98 -12.71
C VAL A 25 -3.61 -2.07 -13.59
N TYR A 26 -2.38 -2.50 -13.87
CA TYR A 26 -1.39 -1.76 -14.67
C TYR A 26 -0.99 -2.53 -15.93
N GLY A 27 -1.97 -3.01 -16.67
CA GLY A 27 -1.80 -3.88 -17.84
C GLY A 27 -2.13 -5.34 -17.52
N PRO A 28 -1.79 -6.32 -18.38
CA PRO A 28 -2.17 -7.72 -18.21
C PRO A 28 -1.75 -8.28 -16.85
N ALA A 29 -2.57 -9.15 -16.24
CA ALA A 29 -2.21 -9.89 -15.04
C ALA A 29 -0.91 -10.69 -15.25
N ALA A 30 -0.18 -10.95 -14.18
CA ALA A 30 0.94 -11.89 -14.22
C ALA A 30 0.42 -13.31 -14.47
N ASP A 31 1.20 -14.12 -15.17
CA ASP A 31 0.96 -15.57 -15.15
C ASP A 31 1.06 -16.08 -13.71
N ARG A 32 0.23 -17.10 -13.38
CA ARG A 32 0.16 -17.63 -12.01
C ARG A 32 1.53 -18.12 -11.50
N ARG A 33 2.32 -18.79 -12.35
CA ARG A 33 3.64 -19.29 -11.98
C ARG A 33 4.62 -18.15 -11.78
N GLU A 34 4.58 -17.13 -12.63
CA GLU A 34 5.39 -15.93 -12.49
C GLU A 34 5.03 -15.16 -11.21
N GLY A 35 3.72 -15.05 -10.90
CA GLY A 35 3.24 -14.42 -9.67
C GLY A 35 3.73 -15.15 -8.41
N ILE A 36 3.68 -16.48 -8.39
CA ILE A 36 4.22 -17.29 -7.30
C ILE A 36 5.74 -17.10 -7.20
N ALA A 37 6.45 -17.14 -8.33
CA ALA A 37 7.90 -17.01 -8.37
C ALA A 37 8.38 -15.66 -7.81
N ILE A 38 7.73 -14.55 -8.17
CA ILE A 38 8.13 -13.23 -7.68
C ILE A 38 7.83 -13.04 -6.18
N ILE A 39 6.71 -13.58 -5.67
CA ILE A 39 6.40 -13.56 -4.23
C ILE A 39 7.47 -14.34 -3.46
N ARG A 40 7.82 -15.55 -3.90
CA ARG A 40 8.86 -16.38 -3.27
C ARG A 40 10.24 -15.73 -3.34
N ALA A 41 10.58 -15.14 -4.49
CA ALA A 41 11.81 -14.38 -4.62
C ALA A 41 11.88 -13.17 -3.65
N ALA A 42 10.75 -12.54 -3.32
CA ALA A 42 10.71 -11.50 -2.30
C ALA A 42 10.99 -12.08 -0.90
N VAL A 43 10.41 -13.23 -0.54
CA VAL A 43 10.71 -13.92 0.73
C VAL A 43 12.20 -14.28 0.85
N GLU A 44 12.79 -14.82 -0.21
CA GLU A 44 14.22 -15.19 -0.25
C GLU A 44 15.14 -13.97 -0.04
N ARG A 45 14.68 -12.77 -0.41
CA ARG A 45 15.38 -11.49 -0.22
C ARG A 45 15.05 -10.84 1.12
N GLY A 46 14.32 -11.54 1.98
CA GLY A 46 14.02 -11.13 3.35
C GLY A 46 12.82 -10.20 3.50
N VAL A 47 11.92 -10.12 2.50
CA VAL A 47 10.62 -9.48 2.68
C VAL A 47 9.76 -10.37 3.57
N THR A 48 9.16 -9.75 4.60
CA THR A 48 8.27 -10.45 5.52
C THR A 48 6.85 -9.93 5.53
N LEU A 49 6.56 -8.74 4.99
CA LEU A 49 5.20 -8.18 4.89
C LEU A 49 4.69 -8.29 3.45
N PHE A 50 3.56 -9.00 3.27
CA PHE A 50 2.87 -9.17 1.99
C PHE A 50 1.46 -8.61 2.10
N ASP A 51 1.10 -7.67 1.21
CA ASP A 51 -0.18 -6.99 1.21
C ASP A 51 -1.03 -7.39 0.01
N THR A 52 -2.22 -7.92 0.29
CA THR A 52 -3.24 -8.29 -0.71
C THR A 52 -4.60 -7.70 -0.34
N ALA A 53 -5.67 -8.08 -1.02
CA ALA A 53 -7.06 -7.77 -0.70
C ALA A 53 -8.01 -8.69 -1.45
N GLU A 54 -9.22 -8.91 -0.89
CA GLU A 54 -10.31 -9.61 -1.58
C GLU A 54 -10.66 -8.95 -2.93
N ALA A 55 -10.54 -7.63 -2.99
CA ALA A 55 -10.87 -6.83 -4.16
C ALA A 55 -9.86 -6.95 -5.32
N TYR A 56 -8.72 -7.61 -5.13
CA TYR A 56 -7.70 -7.74 -6.17
C TYR A 56 -7.96 -8.97 -7.04
N GLY A 57 -8.27 -8.73 -8.32
CA GLY A 57 -8.58 -9.75 -9.30
C GLY A 57 -9.87 -10.54 -9.09
N PRO A 58 -10.97 -10.03 -8.55
CA PRO A 58 -11.52 -10.29 -7.22
C PRO A 58 -11.23 -11.71 -6.75
N PHE A 59 -10.78 -11.83 -5.53
CA PHE A 59 -10.42 -13.06 -4.81
C PHE A 59 -9.14 -13.78 -5.28
N LYS A 60 -8.82 -13.73 -6.59
CA LYS A 60 -7.71 -14.49 -7.20
C LYS A 60 -6.33 -14.13 -6.65
N ASN A 61 -6.15 -12.87 -6.24
CA ASN A 61 -4.89 -12.44 -5.65
C ASN A 61 -4.63 -13.08 -4.29
N GLU A 62 -5.65 -13.21 -3.44
CA GLU A 62 -5.52 -13.92 -2.16
C GLU A 62 -5.20 -15.41 -2.37
N GLU A 63 -5.82 -16.07 -3.35
CA GLU A 63 -5.50 -17.46 -3.71
C GLU A 63 -4.04 -17.60 -4.18
N LEU A 64 -3.56 -16.66 -5.00
CA LEU A 64 -2.17 -16.63 -5.48
C LEU A 64 -1.19 -16.44 -4.32
N VAL A 65 -1.48 -15.48 -3.44
CA VAL A 65 -0.64 -15.18 -2.27
C VAL A 65 -0.62 -16.36 -1.31
N GLY A 66 -1.79 -16.95 -1.03
CA GLY A 66 -1.91 -18.13 -0.17
C GLY A 66 -1.07 -19.31 -0.68
N GLU A 67 -1.15 -19.62 -1.99
CA GLU A 67 -0.35 -20.69 -2.60
C GLU A 67 1.16 -20.38 -2.56
N ALA A 68 1.53 -19.14 -2.85
CA ALA A 68 2.94 -18.75 -2.86
C ALA A 68 3.59 -18.84 -1.48
N LEU A 69 2.85 -18.42 -0.43
CA LEU A 69 3.38 -18.26 0.92
C LEU A 69 3.14 -19.47 1.84
N ALA A 70 2.25 -20.41 1.47
CA ALA A 70 1.98 -21.61 2.28
C ALA A 70 3.25 -22.34 2.78
N PRO A 71 4.29 -22.56 1.94
CA PRO A 71 5.50 -23.26 2.40
C PRO A 71 6.35 -22.49 3.42
N VAL A 72 6.10 -21.19 3.58
CA VAL A 72 6.92 -20.28 4.41
C VAL A 72 6.06 -19.43 5.36
N ARG A 73 4.82 -19.88 5.63
CA ARG A 73 3.79 -19.13 6.38
C ARG A 73 4.33 -18.53 7.69
N GLU A 74 5.10 -19.29 8.45
CA GLU A 74 5.62 -18.87 9.75
C GLU A 74 6.70 -17.77 9.68
N ARG A 75 7.18 -17.48 8.48
CA ARG A 75 8.25 -16.48 8.26
C ARG A 75 7.71 -15.14 7.77
N VAL A 76 6.40 -15.04 7.53
CA VAL A 76 5.79 -13.90 6.85
C VAL A 76 4.56 -13.38 7.60
N VAL A 77 4.25 -12.12 7.36
CA VAL A 77 3.06 -11.40 7.79
C VAL A 77 2.20 -11.16 6.56
N ILE A 78 0.99 -11.68 6.56
CA ILE A 78 0.03 -11.52 5.47
C ILE A 78 -1.03 -10.50 5.87
N ALA A 79 -1.14 -9.43 5.09
CA ALA A 79 -2.17 -8.42 5.23
C ALA A 79 -3.20 -8.59 4.11
N THR A 80 -4.48 -8.60 4.47
CA THR A 80 -5.57 -8.53 3.50
C THR A 80 -6.63 -7.52 3.93
N LYS A 81 -7.67 -7.32 3.11
CA LYS A 81 -8.61 -6.21 3.30
C LYS A 81 -10.04 -6.66 2.99
N PHE A 82 -11.00 -6.15 3.79
CA PHE A 82 -12.45 -6.24 3.58
C PHE A 82 -13.04 -4.85 3.30
N GLY A 83 -14.32 -4.79 2.97
CA GLY A 83 -15.10 -3.56 2.95
C GLY A 83 -15.62 -3.12 1.59
N PHE A 84 -15.31 -3.85 0.52
CA PHE A 84 -16.03 -3.73 -0.73
C PHE A 84 -17.18 -4.75 -0.79
N GLY A 85 -18.33 -4.33 -1.31
CA GLY A 85 -19.37 -5.24 -1.71
C GLY A 85 -19.03 -5.87 -3.05
N ILE A 86 -18.75 -7.17 -3.07
CA ILE A 86 -18.33 -7.93 -4.26
C ILE A 86 -19.27 -9.08 -4.47
N ASN A 87 -19.90 -9.13 -5.64
CA ASN A 87 -20.75 -10.25 -6.06
C ASN A 87 -19.92 -11.49 -6.42
N PRO A 88 -20.52 -12.70 -6.45
CA PRO A 88 -19.81 -13.91 -6.85
C PRO A 88 -19.20 -13.88 -8.26
N ASP A 89 -19.74 -13.06 -9.17
CA ASP A 89 -19.20 -12.84 -10.50
C ASP A 89 -18.00 -11.87 -10.55
N GLY A 90 -17.63 -11.29 -9.38
CA GLY A 90 -16.55 -10.33 -9.23
C GLY A 90 -16.96 -8.88 -9.47
N SER A 91 -18.20 -8.59 -9.83
CA SER A 91 -18.69 -7.21 -9.95
C SER A 91 -18.82 -6.56 -8.56
N ARG A 92 -18.60 -5.25 -8.49
CA ARG A 92 -18.70 -4.49 -7.23
C ARG A 92 -20.01 -3.73 -7.16
N TYR A 93 -20.66 -3.74 -5.98
CA TYR A 93 -21.90 -2.98 -5.74
C TYR A 93 -21.73 -1.83 -4.75
N GLY A 94 -20.52 -1.51 -4.35
CA GLY A 94 -20.20 -0.39 -3.45
C GLY A 94 -19.31 -0.78 -2.29
N LEU A 95 -19.55 -0.16 -1.13
CA LEU A 95 -18.90 -0.50 0.14
C LEU A 95 -19.86 -1.34 0.98
N ASP A 96 -19.33 -2.29 1.74
CA ASP A 96 -20.08 -3.11 2.69
C ASP A 96 -19.16 -3.49 3.86
N SER A 97 -19.33 -2.76 4.98
CA SER A 97 -18.62 -3.04 6.23
C SER A 97 -19.59 -3.45 7.35
N ARG A 98 -20.74 -4.00 6.99
CA ARG A 98 -21.68 -4.54 8.00
C ARG A 98 -21.02 -5.73 8.73
N PRO A 99 -21.27 -5.88 10.05
CA PRO A 99 -20.67 -6.93 10.87
C PRO A 99 -20.74 -8.33 10.28
N GLU A 100 -21.90 -8.72 9.75
CA GLU A 100 -22.09 -10.04 9.14
C GLU A 100 -21.25 -10.21 7.88
N HIS A 101 -21.10 -9.16 7.06
CA HIS A 101 -20.26 -9.20 5.86
C HIS A 101 -18.76 -9.29 6.21
N ILE A 102 -18.31 -8.53 7.21
CA ILE A 102 -16.92 -8.59 7.69
C ILE A 102 -16.55 -10.02 8.11
N ARG A 103 -17.44 -10.70 8.88
CA ARG A 103 -17.19 -12.09 9.30
C ARG A 103 -17.14 -13.04 8.12
N GLN A 104 -18.06 -12.91 7.14
CA GLN A 104 -18.06 -13.72 5.92
C GLN A 104 -16.77 -13.53 5.10
N VAL A 105 -16.34 -12.28 4.91
CA VAL A 105 -15.11 -11.97 4.18
C VAL A 105 -13.88 -12.55 4.89
N ALA A 106 -13.80 -12.41 6.21
CA ALA A 106 -12.69 -12.95 6.99
C ALA A 106 -12.60 -14.49 6.86
N ASP A 107 -13.73 -15.19 7.00
CA ASP A 107 -13.79 -16.65 6.87
C ASP A 107 -13.41 -17.10 5.45
N ALA A 108 -13.89 -16.41 4.43
CA ALA A 108 -13.53 -16.70 3.05
C ALA A 108 -12.06 -16.41 2.74
N ALA A 109 -11.50 -15.32 3.30
CA ALA A 109 -10.09 -14.95 3.13
C ALA A 109 -9.14 -15.96 3.78
N LEU A 110 -9.47 -16.50 4.97
CA LEU A 110 -8.73 -17.59 5.61
C LEU A 110 -8.56 -18.79 4.66
N GLY A 111 -9.66 -19.18 3.99
CA GLY A 111 -9.65 -20.28 3.01
C GLY A 111 -8.80 -19.96 1.78
N ARG A 112 -8.97 -18.78 1.17
CA ARG A 112 -8.21 -18.35 -0.02
C ARG A 112 -6.73 -18.22 0.26
N LEU A 113 -6.37 -17.64 1.40
CA LEU A 113 -4.99 -17.47 1.85
C LEU A 113 -4.36 -18.76 2.40
N ARG A 114 -5.17 -19.83 2.63
CA ARG A 114 -4.72 -21.10 3.20
C ARG A 114 -4.06 -20.94 4.56
N VAL A 115 -4.66 -20.12 5.42
CA VAL A 115 -4.14 -19.81 6.76
C VAL A 115 -5.22 -20.01 7.82
N GLU A 116 -4.82 -20.33 9.04
CA GLU A 116 -5.73 -20.41 10.20
C GLU A 116 -5.96 -19.04 10.82
N THR A 117 -5.01 -18.10 10.64
CA THR A 117 -5.08 -16.75 11.18
C THR A 117 -4.54 -15.75 10.15
N ILE A 118 -5.30 -14.67 9.88
CA ILE A 118 -4.87 -13.50 9.11
C ILE A 118 -4.03 -12.62 10.04
N ASP A 119 -2.82 -12.22 9.62
CA ASP A 119 -1.99 -11.38 10.49
C ASP A 119 -2.53 -9.96 10.60
N ILE A 120 -2.82 -9.29 9.47
CA ILE A 120 -3.43 -7.96 9.47
C ILE A 120 -4.68 -7.96 8.61
N LEU A 121 -5.82 -7.57 9.19
CA LEU A 121 -7.06 -7.36 8.47
C LEU A 121 -7.37 -5.87 8.40
N TYR A 122 -7.35 -5.29 7.20
CA TYR A 122 -7.68 -3.88 7.00
C TYR A 122 -9.13 -3.67 6.59
N GLN A 123 -9.78 -2.61 7.08
CA GLN A 123 -10.90 -2.03 6.35
C GLN A 123 -10.34 -1.27 5.14
N HIS A 124 -10.67 -1.70 3.91
CA HIS A 124 -10.08 -1.20 2.66
C HIS A 124 -10.49 0.26 2.37
N ARG A 125 -11.77 0.58 2.64
CA ARG A 125 -12.33 1.94 2.59
C ARG A 125 -13.36 2.05 3.71
N VAL A 126 -13.43 3.21 4.33
CA VAL A 126 -14.42 3.49 5.38
C VAL A 126 -15.82 3.53 4.75
N ASP A 127 -16.70 2.68 5.23
CA ASP A 127 -18.12 2.67 4.83
C ASP A 127 -18.87 3.74 5.62
N PRO A 128 -19.41 4.78 4.97
CA PRO A 128 -20.11 5.85 5.67
C PRO A 128 -21.45 5.42 6.28
N ASN A 129 -21.97 4.25 5.89
CA ASN A 129 -23.24 3.73 6.35
C ASN A 129 -23.12 2.84 7.60
N VAL A 130 -21.90 2.52 8.03
CA VAL A 130 -21.63 1.68 9.20
C VAL A 130 -20.76 2.44 10.19
N PRO A 131 -21.17 2.62 11.44
CA PRO A 131 -20.33 3.23 12.48
C PRO A 131 -18.97 2.53 12.56
N ILE A 132 -17.90 3.30 12.62
CA ILE A 132 -16.54 2.72 12.67
C ILE A 132 -16.31 1.90 13.94
N GLU A 133 -17.04 2.20 15.01
CA GLU A 133 -17.04 1.46 16.25
C GLU A 133 -17.58 0.03 16.07
N ASP A 134 -18.65 -0.13 15.28
CA ASP A 134 -19.23 -1.45 14.98
C ASP A 134 -18.27 -2.28 14.12
N VAL A 135 -17.60 -1.63 13.17
CA VAL A 135 -16.53 -2.26 12.37
C VAL A 135 -15.38 -2.72 13.27
N ALA A 136 -14.88 -1.83 14.13
CA ALA A 136 -13.78 -2.13 15.04
C ALA A 136 -14.16 -3.22 16.06
N GLY A 137 -15.38 -3.16 16.61
CA GLY A 137 -15.91 -4.19 17.52
C GLY A 137 -16.00 -5.57 16.85
N THR A 138 -16.44 -5.60 15.59
CA THR A 138 -16.51 -6.86 14.84
C THR A 138 -15.11 -7.46 14.60
N VAL A 139 -14.12 -6.63 14.26
CA VAL A 139 -12.74 -7.14 14.10
C VAL A 139 -12.15 -7.55 15.45
N GLN A 140 -12.49 -6.87 16.56
CA GLN A 140 -12.12 -7.28 17.91
C GLN A 140 -12.62 -8.70 18.23
N GLU A 141 -13.88 -9.02 17.87
CA GLU A 141 -14.42 -10.38 18.03
C GLU A 141 -13.63 -11.40 17.21
N LEU A 142 -13.26 -11.07 15.95
CA LEU A 142 -12.44 -11.96 15.11
C LEU A 142 -11.03 -12.17 15.70
N ILE A 143 -10.47 -11.16 16.36
CA ILE A 143 -9.20 -11.26 17.08
C ILE A 143 -9.37 -12.19 18.30
N GLN A 144 -10.42 -12.05 19.08
CA GLN A 144 -10.72 -12.92 20.22
C GLN A 144 -10.94 -14.39 19.81
N GLN A 145 -11.49 -14.61 18.60
CA GLN A 145 -11.65 -15.93 18.00
C GLN A 145 -10.36 -16.51 17.42
N GLY A 146 -9.25 -15.75 17.40
CA GLY A 146 -7.98 -16.17 16.81
C GLY A 146 -7.94 -16.18 15.28
N LYS A 147 -8.99 -15.70 14.61
CA LYS A 147 -9.06 -15.61 13.13
C LYS A 147 -8.22 -14.47 12.55
N VAL A 148 -8.00 -13.42 13.33
CA VAL A 148 -7.24 -12.22 12.96
C VAL A 148 -6.28 -11.90 14.11
N ARG A 149 -5.05 -11.45 13.81
CA ARG A 149 -4.11 -10.99 14.84
C ARG A 149 -4.20 -9.50 15.10
N TYR A 150 -4.25 -8.70 14.02
CA TYR A 150 -4.20 -7.25 14.11
C TYR A 150 -5.21 -6.59 13.18
N PHE A 151 -5.73 -5.45 13.62
CA PHE A 151 -6.61 -4.59 12.85
C PHE A 151 -5.87 -3.39 12.24
N GLY A 152 -6.26 -2.97 11.05
CA GLY A 152 -5.78 -1.76 10.39
C GLY A 152 -6.88 -1.04 9.61
N LEU A 153 -6.62 0.22 9.25
CA LEU A 153 -7.51 1.01 8.40
C LEU A 153 -6.76 1.46 7.14
N SER A 154 -7.49 1.60 6.03
CA SER A 154 -6.94 2.15 4.79
C SER A 154 -7.71 3.39 4.35
N GLU A 155 -6.99 4.47 4.01
CA GLU A 155 -7.54 5.75 3.53
C GLU A 155 -8.57 6.38 4.49
N ALA A 156 -8.40 6.19 5.80
CA ALA A 156 -9.25 6.74 6.84
C ALA A 156 -8.75 8.11 7.31
N ALA A 157 -9.68 9.02 7.61
CA ALA A 157 -9.38 10.32 8.20
C ALA A 157 -8.98 10.20 9.68
N ALA A 158 -8.21 11.17 10.17
CA ALA A 158 -7.72 11.21 11.56
C ALA A 158 -8.80 10.99 12.63
N PRO A 159 -9.98 11.62 12.56
CA PRO A 159 -11.06 11.36 13.53
C PRO A 159 -11.56 9.90 13.52
N THR A 160 -11.67 9.30 12.33
CA THR A 160 -12.09 7.89 12.19
C THR A 160 -11.04 6.94 12.75
N ILE A 161 -9.75 7.22 12.53
CA ILE A 161 -8.63 6.44 13.09
C ILE A 161 -8.72 6.45 14.63
N ARG A 162 -8.93 7.61 15.25
CA ARG A 162 -9.03 7.74 16.72
C ARG A 162 -10.21 6.95 17.28
N ARG A 163 -11.39 7.04 16.66
CA ARG A 163 -12.60 6.33 17.08
C ARG A 163 -12.42 4.81 16.98
N ALA A 164 -11.89 4.33 15.86
CA ALA A 164 -11.60 2.89 15.69
C ALA A 164 -10.58 2.38 16.71
N HIS A 165 -9.48 3.13 16.89
CA HIS A 165 -8.39 2.77 17.80
C HIS A 165 -8.83 2.70 19.26
N ALA A 166 -9.80 3.53 19.66
CA ALA A 166 -10.37 3.51 21.00
C ALA A 166 -11.18 2.22 21.31
N VAL A 167 -11.74 1.56 20.29
CA VAL A 167 -12.46 0.28 20.42
C VAL A 167 -11.51 -0.89 20.30
N GLN A 168 -10.71 -0.91 19.24
CA GLN A 168 -9.71 -1.95 18.96
C GLN A 168 -8.41 -1.29 18.51
N PRO A 169 -7.30 -1.46 19.26
CA PRO A 169 -6.02 -0.89 18.88
C PRO A 169 -5.61 -1.27 17.45
N LEU A 170 -5.24 -0.25 16.66
CA LEU A 170 -4.80 -0.41 15.28
C LEU A 170 -3.30 -0.69 15.23
N VAL A 171 -2.88 -1.66 14.42
CA VAL A 171 -1.47 -1.94 14.18
C VAL A 171 -0.88 -1.02 13.11
N ALA A 172 -1.68 -0.65 12.12
CA ALA A 172 -1.24 0.21 11.03
C ALA A 172 -2.40 0.95 10.36
N VAL A 173 -2.07 2.12 9.80
CA VAL A 173 -2.89 2.82 8.80
C VAL A 173 -2.18 2.70 7.45
N GLN A 174 -2.93 2.32 6.41
CA GLN A 174 -2.43 2.23 5.05
C GLN A 174 -3.03 3.34 4.19
N SER A 175 -2.19 4.23 3.63
CA SER A 175 -2.64 5.31 2.74
C SER A 175 -1.65 5.55 1.62
N GLU A 176 -2.10 6.20 0.54
CA GLU A 176 -1.20 6.65 -0.51
C GLU A 176 -0.23 7.69 0.05
N TYR A 177 1.06 7.41 -0.04
CA TYR A 177 2.09 8.34 0.39
C TYR A 177 3.37 8.17 -0.42
N SER A 178 3.86 9.28 -0.94
CA SER A 178 5.08 9.36 -1.76
C SER A 178 5.49 10.81 -1.90
N LEU A 179 6.62 11.08 -2.54
CA LEU A 179 7.01 12.45 -2.94
C LEU A 179 5.99 13.13 -3.88
N TRP A 180 5.10 12.35 -4.50
CA TRP A 180 4.04 12.86 -5.39
C TRP A 180 2.67 13.02 -4.71
N THR A 181 2.44 12.33 -3.58
CA THR A 181 1.21 12.40 -2.78
C THR A 181 1.59 12.60 -1.33
N ARG A 182 1.39 13.81 -0.81
CA ARG A 182 1.83 14.21 0.53
C ARG A 182 0.66 14.55 1.46
N ASP A 183 -0.56 14.23 1.07
CA ASP A 183 -1.78 14.48 1.85
C ASP A 183 -1.67 14.01 3.31
N PRO A 184 -1.09 12.82 3.66
CA PRO A 184 -0.98 12.37 5.04
C PRO A 184 -0.20 13.28 5.99
N GLU A 185 0.68 14.14 5.46
CA GLU A 185 1.44 15.12 6.25
C GLU A 185 0.57 16.28 6.71
N HIS A 186 -0.50 16.60 5.94
CA HIS A 186 -1.28 17.84 6.11
C HIS A 186 -2.70 17.58 6.63
N ASN A 187 -3.24 16.35 6.46
CA ASN A 187 -4.60 16.01 6.86
C ASN A 187 -4.70 15.39 8.28
N GLY A 188 -3.60 15.42 9.04
CA GLY A 188 -3.53 14.95 10.41
C GLY A 188 -3.34 13.43 10.57
N VAL A 189 -3.29 12.66 9.48
CA VAL A 189 -3.17 11.18 9.55
C VAL A 189 -1.84 10.76 10.15
N LEU A 190 -0.69 11.28 9.64
CA LEU A 190 0.63 10.95 10.19
C LEU A 190 0.78 11.41 11.64
N ALA A 191 0.28 12.61 11.98
CA ALA A 191 0.31 13.12 13.34
C ALA A 191 -0.50 12.22 14.29
N THR A 192 -1.66 11.73 13.85
CA THR A 192 -2.48 10.79 14.64
C THR A 192 -1.80 9.44 14.80
N CYS A 193 -1.14 8.93 13.77
CA CYS A 193 -0.37 7.68 13.86
C CYS A 193 0.79 7.82 14.86
N GLU A 194 1.52 8.94 14.83
CA GLU A 194 2.61 9.20 15.77
C GLU A 194 2.11 9.31 17.21
N GLU A 195 1.02 10.05 17.45
CA GLU A 195 0.43 10.23 18.78
C GLU A 195 -0.07 8.90 19.38
N LEU A 196 -0.71 8.07 18.58
CA LEU A 196 -1.32 6.81 19.03
C LEU A 196 -0.35 5.61 18.94
N GLY A 197 0.88 5.81 18.46
CA GLY A 197 1.84 4.74 18.26
C GLY A 197 1.44 3.72 17.20
N ILE A 198 0.73 4.16 16.15
CA ILE A 198 0.23 3.32 15.04
C ILE A 198 1.26 3.31 13.90
N GLY A 199 1.56 2.15 13.33
CA GLY A 199 2.40 2.04 12.14
C GLY A 199 1.73 2.65 10.90
N PHE A 200 2.55 3.01 9.91
CA PHE A 200 2.02 3.57 8.66
C PHE A 200 2.58 2.81 7.45
N VAL A 201 1.70 2.41 6.54
CA VAL A 201 2.04 1.58 5.38
C VAL A 201 1.71 2.35 4.08
N PRO A 202 2.70 3.05 3.50
CA PRO A 202 2.52 3.71 2.21
C PRO A 202 2.24 2.73 1.08
N PHE A 203 1.08 2.81 0.44
CA PHE A 203 0.89 2.19 -0.86
C PHE A 203 1.22 3.18 -1.99
N SER A 204 1.45 2.66 -3.21
CA SER A 204 1.91 3.45 -4.37
C SER A 204 3.14 4.34 -4.08
N PRO A 205 4.17 3.85 -3.35
CA PRO A 205 5.32 4.64 -2.94
C PRO A 205 6.12 5.22 -4.12
N LEU A 206 5.93 4.65 -5.32
CA LEU A 206 6.54 5.09 -6.57
C LEU A 206 5.57 5.85 -7.49
N GLY A 207 4.42 6.34 -6.96
CA GLY A 207 3.42 7.06 -7.75
C GLY A 207 2.93 6.24 -8.96
N ALA A 208 2.53 4.98 -8.74
CA ALA A 208 2.15 4.03 -9.79
C ALA A 208 3.22 3.91 -10.92
N GLY A 209 4.49 4.05 -10.56
CA GLY A 209 5.64 3.95 -11.46
C GLY A 209 6.14 5.28 -12.04
N PHE A 210 5.46 6.39 -11.83
CA PHE A 210 5.87 7.70 -12.34
C PHE A 210 7.22 8.15 -11.79
N LEU A 211 7.42 8.00 -10.48
CA LEU A 211 8.65 8.43 -9.80
C LEU A 211 9.90 7.61 -10.18
N THR A 212 9.73 6.52 -10.92
CA THR A 212 10.87 5.75 -11.46
C THR A 212 11.54 6.42 -12.67
N GLY A 213 10.89 7.42 -13.28
CA GLY A 213 11.33 8.03 -14.52
C GLY A 213 11.17 7.14 -15.77
N LYS A 214 10.45 6.00 -15.66
CA LYS A 214 10.15 5.11 -16.80
C LYS A 214 8.87 5.49 -17.55
N ILE A 215 8.09 6.41 -16.99
CA ILE A 215 6.90 6.97 -17.62
C ILE A 215 7.19 8.44 -17.86
N ASP A 216 7.12 8.84 -19.11
CA ASP A 216 7.39 10.20 -19.58
C ASP A 216 6.21 10.75 -20.40
N THR A 217 6.41 11.90 -21.03
CA THR A 217 5.40 12.57 -21.88
C THR A 217 5.06 11.79 -23.14
N SER A 218 5.98 10.94 -23.64
CA SER A 218 5.81 10.12 -24.84
C SER A 218 5.15 8.77 -24.56
N THR A 219 5.10 8.34 -23.30
CA THR A 219 4.56 7.02 -22.90
C THR A 219 3.08 6.91 -23.25
N LYS A 220 2.74 5.89 -24.04
CA LYS A 220 1.36 5.53 -24.33
C LYS A 220 0.89 4.50 -23.32
N LEU A 221 -0.16 4.82 -22.58
CA LEU A 221 -0.80 3.91 -21.63
C LEU A 221 -1.89 3.11 -22.35
N ASP A 222 -1.99 1.82 -22.05
CA ASP A 222 -3.08 0.98 -22.53
C ASP A 222 -4.43 1.52 -21.98
N PRO A 223 -5.51 1.57 -22.76
CA PRO A 223 -6.82 2.00 -22.28
C PRO A 223 -7.35 1.21 -21.08
N LYS A 224 -6.91 -0.04 -20.89
CA LYS A 224 -7.25 -0.88 -19.75
C LYS A 224 -6.36 -0.67 -18.53
N ASP A 225 -5.28 0.10 -18.66
CA ASP A 225 -4.41 0.48 -17.55
C ASP A 225 -5.10 1.58 -16.73
N PHE A 226 -5.26 1.36 -15.43
CA PHE A 226 -5.90 2.31 -14.52
C PHE A 226 -5.29 3.73 -14.61
N ARG A 227 -4.00 3.84 -14.93
CA ARG A 227 -3.32 5.13 -15.10
C ARG A 227 -3.87 5.94 -16.27
N SER A 228 -4.44 5.29 -17.28
CA SER A 228 -5.01 5.97 -18.47
C SER A 228 -6.20 6.89 -18.13
N ILE A 229 -6.91 6.58 -17.04
CA ILE A 229 -8.06 7.36 -16.53
C ILE A 229 -7.72 8.23 -15.32
N SER A 230 -6.49 8.14 -14.80
CA SER A 230 -6.05 8.94 -13.65
C SER A 230 -5.64 10.34 -14.06
N PRO A 231 -6.19 11.42 -13.47
CA PRO A 231 -5.93 12.81 -13.90
C PRO A 231 -4.44 13.20 -13.88
N ARG A 232 -3.65 12.65 -12.94
CA ARG A 232 -2.19 12.87 -12.88
C ARG A 232 -1.42 12.30 -14.05
N PHE A 233 -2.00 11.34 -14.78
CA PHE A 233 -1.38 10.71 -15.94
C PHE A 233 -1.85 11.32 -17.27
N ALA A 234 -2.73 12.32 -17.26
CA ALA A 234 -3.04 13.11 -18.46
C ALA A 234 -1.74 13.73 -19.02
N ALA A 235 -1.65 13.90 -20.33
CA ALA A 235 -0.40 14.29 -21.00
C ALA A 235 0.17 15.61 -20.46
N ASP A 236 -0.68 16.61 -20.25
CA ASP A 236 -0.32 17.92 -19.70
C ASP A 236 0.08 17.85 -18.22
N ALA A 237 -0.57 17.00 -17.43
CA ALA A 237 -0.21 16.75 -16.03
C ALA A 237 1.14 16.04 -15.94
N ARG A 238 1.38 15.01 -16.77
CA ARG A 238 2.69 14.33 -16.82
C ARG A 238 3.80 15.32 -17.17
N ALA A 239 3.60 16.17 -18.18
CA ALA A 239 4.60 17.17 -18.57
C ALA A 239 4.95 18.11 -17.40
N ALA A 240 3.94 18.62 -16.69
CA ALA A 240 4.15 19.50 -15.53
C ALA A 240 4.87 18.78 -14.37
N ASN A 241 4.49 17.52 -14.10
CA ASN A 241 5.00 16.75 -12.99
C ASN A 241 6.41 16.16 -13.24
N MET A 242 6.93 16.19 -14.48
CA MET A 242 8.29 15.71 -14.80
C MET A 242 9.38 16.38 -13.98
N ALA A 243 9.19 17.62 -13.54
CA ALA A 243 10.13 18.33 -12.68
C ALA A 243 10.48 17.55 -11.40
N LEU A 244 9.51 16.81 -10.83
CA LEU A 244 9.74 15.95 -9.68
C LEU A 244 10.61 14.74 -10.04
N VAL A 245 10.43 14.15 -11.21
CA VAL A 245 11.26 13.04 -11.69
C VAL A 245 12.70 13.52 -11.93
N GLU A 246 12.87 14.70 -12.52
CA GLU A 246 14.20 15.28 -12.74
C GLU A 246 14.91 15.62 -11.41
N LEU A 247 14.19 16.05 -10.39
CA LEU A 247 14.73 16.19 -9.04
C LEU A 247 15.27 14.84 -8.53
N LEU A 248 14.47 13.79 -8.62
CA LEU A 248 14.88 12.44 -8.18
C LEU A 248 16.09 11.92 -8.95
N LYS A 249 16.17 12.15 -10.27
CA LYS A 249 17.33 11.75 -11.09
C LYS A 249 18.62 12.42 -10.61
N ARG A 250 18.60 13.74 -10.34
CA ARG A 250 19.78 14.46 -9.85
C ARG A 250 20.28 13.94 -8.50
N VAL A 251 19.34 13.65 -7.58
CA VAL A 251 19.71 13.07 -6.28
C VAL A 251 20.24 11.66 -6.45
N ALA A 252 19.60 10.86 -7.31
CA ALA A 252 19.97 9.47 -7.58
C ALA A 252 21.41 9.37 -8.16
N GLU A 253 21.76 10.23 -9.10
CA GLU A 253 23.11 10.28 -9.68
C GLU A 253 24.18 10.50 -8.60
N ARG A 254 23.99 11.48 -7.71
CA ARG A 254 24.93 11.76 -6.61
C ARG A 254 25.03 10.62 -5.59
N LYS A 255 23.95 9.85 -5.43
CA LYS A 255 23.88 8.72 -4.48
C LYS A 255 24.22 7.38 -5.09
N HIS A 256 24.59 7.34 -6.37
CA HIS A 256 24.79 6.10 -7.13
C HIS A 256 23.61 5.14 -7.00
N ALA A 257 22.40 5.68 -7.04
CA ALA A 257 21.15 4.98 -6.88
C ALA A 257 20.20 5.25 -8.06
N THR A 258 19.03 4.63 -8.07
CA THR A 258 17.98 4.93 -9.05
C THR A 258 16.94 5.91 -8.47
N PRO A 259 16.18 6.63 -9.30
CA PRO A 259 15.07 7.45 -8.84
C PRO A 259 14.05 6.69 -7.97
N ALA A 260 13.78 5.42 -8.31
CA ALA A 260 12.92 4.54 -7.51
C ALA A 260 13.48 4.32 -6.11
N GLN A 261 14.78 4.05 -6.01
CA GLN A 261 15.45 3.86 -4.73
C GLN A 261 15.43 5.14 -3.89
N ILE A 262 15.66 6.32 -4.48
CA ILE A 262 15.56 7.60 -3.77
C ILE A 262 14.14 7.83 -3.26
N ALA A 263 13.11 7.58 -4.07
CA ALA A 263 11.72 7.76 -3.66
C ALA A 263 11.32 6.87 -2.47
N ILE A 264 11.77 5.60 -2.46
CA ILE A 264 11.53 4.68 -1.34
C ILE A 264 12.38 5.07 -0.12
N ALA A 265 13.68 5.39 -0.31
CA ALA A 265 14.57 5.81 0.77
C ALA A 265 14.07 7.08 1.45
N TRP A 266 13.49 8.02 0.69
CA TRP A 266 12.85 9.21 1.24
C TRP A 266 11.69 8.85 2.19
N LEU A 267 10.80 7.90 1.80
CA LEU A 267 9.74 7.40 2.70
C LEU A 267 10.31 6.77 3.96
N LEU A 268 11.36 5.95 3.81
CA LEU A 268 12.02 5.31 4.94
C LEU A 268 12.67 6.32 5.89
N ALA A 269 13.07 7.48 5.41
CA ALA A 269 13.69 8.54 6.20
C ALA A 269 12.66 9.40 6.97
N GLN A 270 11.36 9.35 6.62
CA GLN A 270 10.35 10.19 7.27
C GLN A 270 10.13 9.80 8.74
N LYS A 271 9.85 8.54 9.00
CA LYS A 271 9.61 8.02 10.36
C LYS A 271 10.04 6.55 10.46
N PRO A 272 10.49 6.07 11.62
CA PRO A 272 10.94 4.69 11.80
C PRO A 272 9.82 3.63 11.73
N TRP A 273 8.57 4.06 11.88
CA TRP A 273 7.38 3.21 11.83
C TRP A 273 6.65 3.22 10.47
N ILE A 274 7.30 3.78 9.43
CA ILE A 274 6.80 3.76 8.05
C ILE A 274 7.38 2.58 7.29
N VAL A 275 6.50 1.75 6.69
CA VAL A 275 6.87 0.55 5.91
C VAL A 275 6.20 0.61 4.54
N PRO A 276 6.87 1.10 3.49
CA PRO A 276 6.31 1.15 2.15
C PRO A 276 6.16 -0.24 1.52
N ILE A 277 5.13 -0.40 0.67
CA ILE A 277 4.79 -1.65 -0.01
C ILE A 277 4.82 -1.50 -1.54
N PRO A 278 5.98 -1.26 -2.16
CA PRO A 278 6.08 -1.26 -3.62
C PRO A 278 5.74 -2.64 -4.19
N GLY A 279 4.97 -2.66 -5.30
CA GLY A 279 4.64 -3.89 -6.02
C GLY A 279 5.31 -3.93 -7.39
N THR A 280 5.68 -5.13 -7.86
CA THR A 280 6.24 -5.34 -9.19
C THR A 280 6.05 -6.79 -9.67
N LYS A 281 6.01 -7.00 -10.99
CA LYS A 281 6.03 -8.33 -11.64
C LYS A 281 7.45 -8.76 -12.07
N LYS A 282 8.45 -7.88 -11.94
CA LYS A 282 9.79 -8.11 -12.50
C LYS A 282 10.82 -8.24 -11.39
N LEU A 283 11.62 -9.32 -11.42
CA LEU A 283 12.66 -9.59 -10.44
C LEU A 283 13.65 -8.43 -10.29
N ALA A 284 14.15 -7.91 -11.41
CA ALA A 284 15.11 -6.79 -11.38
C ALA A 284 14.54 -5.53 -10.71
N ARG A 285 13.22 -5.26 -10.86
CA ARG A 285 12.56 -4.15 -10.15
C ARG A 285 12.32 -4.45 -8.68
N LEU A 286 12.08 -5.71 -8.32
CA LEU A 286 12.03 -6.12 -6.92
C LEU A 286 13.36 -5.83 -6.24
N GLU A 287 14.46 -6.26 -6.84
CA GLU A 287 15.81 -6.04 -6.34
C GLU A 287 16.15 -4.54 -6.26
N GLU A 288 15.80 -3.78 -7.29
CA GLU A 288 15.94 -2.32 -7.31
C GLU A 288 15.20 -1.68 -6.12
N ASN A 289 13.91 -2.03 -5.92
CA ASN A 289 13.10 -1.49 -4.83
C ASN A 289 13.67 -1.85 -3.46
N LEU A 290 14.07 -3.11 -3.26
CA LEU A 290 14.63 -3.59 -2.00
C LEU A 290 16.00 -2.96 -1.70
N GLY A 291 16.78 -2.64 -2.73
CA GLY A 291 18.05 -1.94 -2.59
C GLY A 291 17.93 -0.53 -1.99
N ALA A 292 16.73 0.05 -1.97
CA ALA A 292 16.49 1.35 -1.33
C ALA A 292 16.83 1.39 0.16
N VAL A 293 16.85 0.26 0.86
CA VAL A 293 17.24 0.19 2.29
C VAL A 293 18.71 0.52 2.53
N GLU A 294 19.54 0.42 1.49
CA GLU A 294 20.96 0.73 1.57
C GLU A 294 21.28 2.19 1.15
N VAL A 295 20.29 2.92 0.63
CA VAL A 295 20.46 4.32 0.23
C VAL A 295 20.34 5.20 1.46
N GLU A 296 21.44 5.84 1.85
CA GLU A 296 21.49 6.78 2.95
C GLU A 296 21.24 8.21 2.46
N LEU A 297 20.13 8.80 2.87
CA LEU A 297 19.82 10.21 2.66
C LEU A 297 20.20 11.00 3.92
N THR A 298 21.19 11.87 3.79
CA THR A 298 21.61 12.77 4.87
C THR A 298 20.56 13.85 5.16
N ARG A 299 20.66 14.54 6.27
CA ARG A 299 19.80 15.69 6.57
C ARG A 299 19.87 16.78 5.51
N ALA A 300 21.03 16.93 4.85
CA ALA A 300 21.20 17.88 3.75
C ALA A 300 20.45 17.44 2.50
N ASP A 301 20.55 16.15 2.15
CA ASP A 301 19.80 15.58 1.02
C ASP A 301 18.27 15.70 1.23
N LEU A 302 17.80 15.39 2.41
CA LEU A 302 16.37 15.50 2.75
C LEU A 302 15.89 16.95 2.65
N ARG A 303 16.64 17.93 3.17
CA ARG A 303 16.29 19.35 3.04
C ARG A 303 16.25 19.79 1.59
N GLU A 304 17.25 19.41 0.78
CA GLU A 304 17.29 19.74 -0.64
C GLU A 304 16.06 19.18 -1.38
N ILE A 305 15.71 17.90 -1.10
CA ILE A 305 14.53 17.26 -1.70
C ILE A 305 13.26 18.03 -1.29
N GLU A 306 13.09 18.36 -0.01
CA GLU A 306 11.94 19.08 0.52
C GLU A 306 11.81 20.48 -0.10
N GLU A 307 12.87 21.26 -0.10
CA GLU A 307 12.88 22.64 -0.63
C GLU A 307 12.63 22.66 -2.16
N ALA A 308 13.15 21.68 -2.89
CA ALA A 308 12.95 21.58 -4.30
C ALA A 308 11.54 21.06 -4.64
N ALA A 309 11.05 20.03 -3.94
CA ALA A 309 9.72 19.48 -4.15
C ALA A 309 8.62 20.50 -3.82
N ALA A 310 8.80 21.31 -2.76
CA ALA A 310 7.85 22.35 -2.37
C ALA A 310 7.64 23.43 -3.45
N LYS A 311 8.59 23.60 -4.37
CA LYS A 311 8.51 24.55 -5.51
C LYS A 311 7.85 23.94 -6.75
N ILE A 312 7.56 22.64 -6.74
CA ILE A 312 6.99 21.94 -7.88
C ILE A 312 5.47 21.81 -7.69
N PRO A 313 4.64 22.56 -8.41
CA PRO A 313 3.20 22.43 -8.33
C PRO A 313 2.77 21.10 -8.95
N ILE A 314 2.18 20.23 -8.15
CA ILE A 314 1.65 18.95 -8.64
C ILE A 314 0.34 19.18 -9.38
N LYS A 315 0.28 18.77 -10.64
CA LYS A 315 -0.90 18.89 -11.50
C LYS A 315 -1.68 17.57 -11.55
N GLY A 316 -3.00 17.68 -11.46
CA GLY A 316 -3.94 16.55 -11.55
C GLY A 316 -4.24 15.90 -10.20
N ALA A 317 -5.51 15.50 -10.02
CA ALA A 317 -5.92 14.74 -8.85
C ALA A 317 -5.29 13.34 -8.87
N ARG A 318 -4.99 12.79 -7.68
CA ARG A 318 -4.33 11.48 -7.53
C ARG A 318 -5.16 10.31 -8.05
N LEU A 319 -6.47 10.43 -7.99
CA LEU A 319 -7.43 9.41 -8.40
C LEU A 319 -8.56 10.05 -9.21
N PRO A 320 -9.27 9.28 -10.06
CA PRO A 320 -10.54 9.70 -10.63
C PRO A 320 -11.54 10.08 -9.54
N GLU A 321 -12.43 11.04 -9.80
CA GLU A 321 -13.34 11.60 -8.80
C GLU A 321 -14.19 10.53 -8.09
N ALA A 322 -14.70 9.56 -8.84
CA ALA A 322 -15.52 8.47 -8.27
C ALA A 322 -14.74 7.62 -7.26
N VAL A 323 -13.45 7.35 -7.52
CA VAL A 323 -12.58 6.60 -6.61
C VAL A 323 -12.15 7.46 -5.43
N LEU A 324 -11.93 8.75 -5.68
CA LEU A 324 -11.55 9.72 -4.65
C LEU A 324 -12.64 9.90 -3.59
N LYS A 325 -13.92 9.83 -3.99
CA LYS A 325 -15.08 9.86 -3.06
C LYS A 325 -15.13 8.68 -2.10
N LEU A 326 -14.45 7.58 -2.41
CA LEU A 326 -14.34 6.41 -1.52
C LEU A 326 -13.22 6.57 -0.47
N THR A 327 -12.45 7.65 -0.51
CA THR A 327 -11.44 7.96 0.49
C THR A 327 -12.00 8.92 1.52
N SER A 328 -11.84 8.59 2.80
CA SER A 328 -12.16 9.47 3.91
C SER A 328 -11.05 10.53 4.03
N ARG A 329 -11.40 11.82 3.94
CA ARG A 329 -10.43 12.93 3.99
C ARG A 329 -10.59 13.75 5.25
#